data_1974d792e7cd13eb7de1834cb235f6f9
#
_entry.id   1974d792e7cd13eb7de1834cb235f6f9
#
_cell.length_a   1.000
_cell.length_b   1.000
_cell.length_c   1.000
_cell.angle_alpha   90.00
_cell.angle_beta   90.00
_cell.angle_gamma   90.00
#
_symmetry.space_group_name_H-M   'P 1'
#
loop_
_entity.id
_entity.type
_entity.pdbx_description
1 polymer ?
#
loop_
_entity_poly.entity_id
_entity_poly.type
_entity_poly.pdbx_seq_one_letter_code
_entity_poly.pdbx_strand_id
1 'polypeptide(L)'
;MRGNSLISRAVIWFVAIATVLPFLMALLTSFKTQSELFAGVFTLPSQLSMANYLSAWQEGHFRTYFLNSVLVVFPVVSASIGLGILSGFGFAFLRVPGKRVFAALMALGMVLPGEAFIIPLYHQLHWMGLTNTYLALILPQVALSLPFTTLMIATAFQQVPKELVEAAVMDGAKRWRILWRLLVPAIVPTLTTLALLLFIWTWNEFLIPLILVNKDELRTLPIGMMFFQNKNTVNIPVLMAGAMIVILPLVAVFLVFQRKFISGVTEGAVK
;
A
#
# COMPACT_ATOMS: atom_id res chain seq x y z
N MET A 1 -41.43 0.14 -9.40
CA MET A 1 -39.98 0.02 -9.17
C MET A 1 -39.24 1.33 -8.80
N ARG A 2 -39.90 2.45 -8.50
CA ARG A 2 -39.26 3.74 -8.12
C ARG A 2 -38.93 3.90 -6.61
N GLY A 3 -39.53 3.10 -5.72
CA GLY A 3 -39.29 3.21 -4.27
C GLY A 3 -37.89 2.74 -3.82
N ASN A 4 -37.29 1.75 -4.49
CA ASN A 4 -35.98 1.22 -4.13
C ASN A 4 -34.82 2.21 -4.41
N SER A 5 -35.01 3.16 -5.31
CA SER A 5 -33.97 4.13 -5.66
C SER A 5 -33.75 5.21 -4.58
N LEU A 6 -34.77 5.62 -3.85
CA LEU A 6 -34.66 6.62 -2.78
C LEU A 6 -34.00 6.02 -1.54
N ILE A 7 -34.42 4.82 -1.14
CA ILE A 7 -33.81 4.10 0.01
C ILE A 7 -32.35 3.80 -0.30
N SER A 8 -32.04 3.30 -1.51
CA SER A 8 -30.66 3.01 -1.93
C SER A 8 -29.78 4.28 -1.91
N ARG A 9 -30.29 5.41 -2.39
CA ARG A 9 -29.57 6.69 -2.32
C ARG A 9 -29.36 7.16 -0.88
N ALA A 10 -30.37 7.05 -0.03
CA ALA A 10 -30.27 7.42 1.38
C ALA A 10 -29.21 6.57 2.10
N VAL A 11 -29.16 5.25 1.85
CA VAL A 11 -28.16 4.34 2.39
C VAL A 11 -26.76 4.72 1.90
N ILE A 12 -26.60 5.00 0.59
CA ILE A 12 -25.31 5.41 0.02
C ILE A 12 -24.81 6.70 0.68
N TRP A 13 -25.68 7.71 0.82
CA TRP A 13 -25.30 8.96 1.48
C TRP A 13 -24.98 8.78 2.96
N PHE A 14 -25.76 7.97 3.67
CA PHE A 14 -25.50 7.65 5.07
C PHE A 14 -24.12 6.99 5.24
N VAL A 15 -23.83 5.98 4.43
CA VAL A 15 -22.51 5.29 4.45
C VAL A 15 -21.39 6.26 4.10
N ALA A 16 -21.58 7.09 3.06
CA ALA A 16 -20.58 8.09 2.66
C ALA A 16 -20.28 9.09 3.79
N ILE A 17 -21.32 9.64 4.42
CA ILE A 17 -21.17 10.57 5.55
C ILE A 17 -20.50 9.87 6.73
N ALA A 18 -20.96 8.69 7.12
CA ALA A 18 -20.39 7.93 8.22
C ALA A 18 -18.91 7.58 8.01
N THR A 19 -18.52 7.33 6.75
CA THR A 19 -17.11 7.04 6.39
C THR A 19 -16.24 8.31 6.38
N VAL A 20 -16.75 9.44 5.89
CA VAL A 20 -15.97 10.68 5.76
C VAL A 20 -15.89 11.46 7.09
N LEU A 21 -16.92 11.35 7.93
CA LEU A 21 -17.02 12.10 9.18
C LEU A 21 -15.79 11.98 10.10
N PRO A 22 -15.24 10.78 10.41
CA PRO A 22 -14.06 10.67 11.26
C PRO A 22 -12.82 11.35 10.68
N PHE A 23 -12.67 11.33 9.36
CA PHE A 23 -11.55 12.04 8.70
C PHE A 23 -11.71 13.56 8.77
N LEU A 24 -12.94 14.06 8.60
CA LEU A 24 -13.24 15.48 8.79
C LEU A 24 -13.00 15.91 10.25
N MET A 25 -13.40 15.09 11.21
CA MET A 25 -13.12 15.35 12.62
C MET A 25 -11.65 15.38 12.94
N ALA A 26 -10.86 14.44 12.42
CA ALA A 26 -9.41 14.43 12.55
C ALA A 26 -8.78 15.68 11.92
N LEU A 27 -9.23 16.06 10.72
CA LEU A 27 -8.78 17.27 10.03
C LEU A 27 -9.11 18.55 10.83
N LEU A 28 -10.34 18.70 11.32
CA LEU A 28 -10.71 19.85 12.15
C LEU A 28 -9.92 19.86 13.45
N THR A 29 -9.74 18.71 14.09
CA THR A 29 -8.97 18.58 15.32
C THR A 29 -7.50 18.95 15.12
N SER A 30 -6.93 18.69 13.94
CA SER A 30 -5.53 19.05 13.63
C SER A 30 -5.26 20.56 13.65
N PHE A 31 -6.28 21.39 13.51
CA PHE A 31 -6.17 22.85 13.60
C PHE A 31 -6.48 23.43 14.99
N LYS A 32 -7.00 22.62 15.93
CA LYS A 32 -7.34 23.06 17.27
C LYS A 32 -6.13 23.17 18.18
N THR A 33 -6.29 23.96 19.24
CA THR A 33 -5.38 23.90 20.40
C THR A 33 -5.80 22.78 21.34
N GLN A 34 -4.90 22.36 22.23
CA GLN A 34 -5.22 21.36 23.25
C GLN A 34 -6.36 21.81 24.20
N SER A 35 -6.45 23.12 24.49
CA SER A 35 -7.53 23.69 25.31
C SER A 35 -8.88 23.69 24.62
N GLU A 36 -8.93 23.89 23.32
CA GLU A 36 -10.19 23.84 22.53
C GLU A 36 -10.81 22.43 22.50
N LEU A 37 -10.01 21.38 22.63
CA LEU A 37 -10.54 20.02 22.74
C LEU A 37 -11.38 19.81 24.02
N PHE A 38 -11.03 20.45 25.13
CA PHE A 38 -11.82 20.39 26.36
C PHE A 38 -13.15 21.13 26.25
N ALA A 39 -13.24 22.11 25.32
CA ALA A 39 -14.51 22.80 25.02
C ALA A 39 -15.49 21.96 24.19
N GLY A 40 -15.02 20.87 23.58
CA GLY A 40 -15.83 19.90 22.84
C GLY A 40 -15.18 19.39 21.56
N VAL A 41 -15.37 18.12 21.27
CA VAL A 41 -14.79 17.45 20.09
C VAL A 41 -15.41 17.98 18.79
N PHE A 42 -16.70 18.35 18.82
CA PHE A 42 -17.45 18.81 17.65
C PHE A 42 -17.41 20.33 17.42
N THR A 43 -16.72 21.09 18.28
CA THR A 43 -16.54 22.54 18.06
C THR A 43 -15.64 22.80 16.86
N LEU A 44 -15.88 23.90 16.16
CA LEU A 44 -14.96 24.35 15.11
C LEU A 44 -13.72 24.99 15.76
N PRO A 45 -12.53 24.88 15.14
CA PRO A 45 -11.34 25.61 15.60
C PRO A 45 -11.59 27.12 15.55
N SER A 46 -11.14 27.85 16.56
CA SER A 46 -11.27 29.31 16.61
C SER A 46 -10.43 29.99 15.53
N GLN A 47 -9.29 29.37 15.17
CA GLN A 47 -8.39 29.82 14.12
C GLN A 47 -7.81 28.61 13.38
N LEU A 48 -7.65 28.74 12.05
CA LEU A 48 -6.98 27.73 11.23
C LEU A 48 -5.45 27.91 11.36
N SER A 49 -4.88 27.38 12.43
CA SER A 49 -3.45 27.49 12.69
C SER A 49 -2.70 26.26 12.15
N MET A 50 -1.61 26.50 11.42
CA MET A 50 -0.67 25.45 10.96
C MET A 50 0.37 25.05 12.02
N ALA A 51 0.28 25.59 13.24
CA ALA A 51 1.27 25.35 14.29
C ALA A 51 1.43 23.86 14.60
N ASN A 52 0.33 23.10 14.69
CA ASN A 52 0.38 21.65 14.96
C ASN A 52 1.07 20.87 13.83
N TYR A 53 0.87 21.29 12.58
CA TYR A 53 1.56 20.69 11.44
C TYR A 53 3.06 20.98 11.45
N LEU A 54 3.43 22.20 11.85
CA LEU A 54 4.83 22.58 11.98
C LEU A 54 5.51 21.81 13.11
N SER A 55 4.85 21.70 14.28
CA SER A 55 5.35 20.90 15.40
C SER A 55 5.48 19.43 15.01
N ALA A 56 4.46 18.83 14.35
CA ALA A 56 4.52 17.46 13.86
C ALA A 56 5.70 17.25 12.91
N TRP A 57 5.91 18.18 11.99
CA TRP A 57 6.99 18.10 11.00
C TRP A 57 8.39 18.22 11.60
N GLN A 58 8.57 19.15 12.54
CA GLN A 58 9.88 19.45 13.14
C GLN A 58 10.20 18.53 14.31
N GLU A 59 9.31 18.43 15.30
CA GLU A 59 9.54 17.70 16.54
C GLU A 59 9.38 16.18 16.34
N GLY A 60 8.47 15.76 15.44
CA GLY A 60 8.23 14.36 15.13
C GLY A 60 9.22 13.74 14.12
N HIS A 61 10.27 14.44 13.73
CA HIS A 61 11.22 14.00 12.69
C HIS A 61 10.57 13.57 11.37
N PHE A 62 9.35 14.10 11.07
CA PHE A 62 8.52 13.65 9.96
C PHE A 62 9.18 13.83 8.59
N ARG A 63 10.05 14.84 8.42
CA ARG A 63 10.83 14.97 7.19
C ARG A 63 11.67 13.73 6.90
N THR A 64 12.42 13.26 7.90
CA THR A 64 13.28 12.07 7.77
C THR A 64 12.46 10.83 7.52
N TYR A 65 11.39 10.62 8.28
CA TYR A 65 10.52 9.45 8.17
C TYR A 65 9.73 9.42 6.87
N PHE A 66 9.31 10.59 6.37
CA PHE A 66 8.68 10.71 5.06
C PHE A 66 9.63 10.29 3.94
N LEU A 67 10.86 10.79 3.95
CA LEU A 67 11.88 10.41 2.97
C LEU A 67 12.19 8.91 3.05
N ASN A 68 12.30 8.36 4.24
CA ASN A 68 12.52 6.93 4.44
C ASN A 68 11.33 6.09 3.89
N SER A 69 10.09 6.52 4.16
CA SER A 69 8.92 5.84 3.60
C SER A 69 8.96 5.84 2.08
N VAL A 70 9.32 6.96 1.45
CA VAL A 70 9.49 7.05 -0.01
C VAL A 70 10.61 6.12 -0.48
N LEU A 71 11.77 6.13 0.19
CA LEU A 71 12.94 5.28 -0.14
C LEU A 71 12.66 3.79 0.02
N VAL A 72 11.70 3.40 0.86
CA VAL A 72 11.27 2.00 1.03
C VAL A 72 10.19 1.63 0.01
N VAL A 73 9.17 2.47 -0.15
CA VAL A 73 8.00 2.16 -0.99
C VAL A 73 8.40 1.98 -2.46
N PHE A 74 9.21 2.87 -3.03
CA PHE A 74 9.56 2.78 -4.44
C PHE A 74 10.30 1.49 -4.80
N PRO A 75 11.36 1.08 -4.09
CA PRO A 75 12.01 -0.21 -4.34
C PRO A 75 11.09 -1.41 -4.10
N VAL A 76 10.26 -1.39 -3.05
CA VAL A 76 9.32 -2.50 -2.78
C VAL A 76 8.34 -2.67 -3.92
N VAL A 77 7.67 -1.59 -4.34
CA VAL A 77 6.68 -1.65 -5.43
C VAL A 77 7.35 -2.06 -6.74
N SER A 78 8.47 -1.43 -7.08
CA SER A 78 9.17 -1.71 -8.35
C SER A 78 9.72 -3.13 -8.41
N ALA A 79 10.36 -3.61 -7.33
CA ALA A 79 10.89 -4.96 -7.27
C ALA A 79 9.77 -6.01 -7.27
N SER A 80 8.70 -5.80 -6.50
CA SER A 80 7.56 -6.72 -6.45
C SER A 80 6.87 -6.85 -7.81
N ILE A 81 6.65 -5.74 -8.52
CA ILE A 81 6.07 -5.77 -9.86
C ILE A 81 7.04 -6.40 -10.86
N GLY A 82 8.30 -6.00 -10.85
CA GLY A 82 9.30 -6.54 -11.77
C GLY A 82 9.48 -8.05 -11.62
N LEU A 83 9.66 -8.53 -10.40
CA LEU A 83 9.73 -9.96 -10.11
C LEU A 83 8.40 -10.67 -10.38
N GLY A 84 7.27 -10.02 -10.07
CA GLY A 84 5.93 -10.52 -10.36
C GLY A 84 5.67 -10.69 -11.86
N ILE A 85 6.16 -9.77 -12.71
CA ILE A 85 6.08 -9.90 -14.18
C ILE A 85 6.85 -11.14 -14.65
N LEU A 86 8.08 -11.32 -14.16
CA LEU A 86 8.92 -12.46 -14.55
C LEU A 86 8.34 -13.79 -14.08
N SER A 87 7.97 -13.87 -12.81
CA SER A 87 7.36 -15.07 -12.23
C SER A 87 5.98 -15.35 -12.83
N GLY A 88 5.13 -14.33 -12.96
CA GLY A 88 3.81 -14.42 -13.59
C GLY A 88 3.89 -14.89 -15.05
N PHE A 89 4.86 -14.43 -15.82
CA PHE A 89 5.11 -14.94 -17.17
C PHE A 89 5.50 -16.43 -17.15
N GLY A 90 6.37 -16.83 -16.22
CA GLY A 90 6.71 -18.24 -16.01
C GLY A 90 5.48 -19.09 -15.70
N PHE A 91 4.63 -18.59 -14.79
CA PHE A 91 3.39 -19.26 -14.43
C PHE A 91 2.33 -19.27 -15.55
N ALA A 92 2.27 -18.26 -16.41
CA ALA A 92 1.29 -18.20 -17.49
C ALA A 92 1.70 -19.07 -18.69
N PHE A 93 2.94 -18.95 -19.17
CA PHE A 93 3.35 -19.42 -20.49
C PHE A 93 4.41 -20.52 -20.48
N LEU A 94 5.12 -20.75 -19.35
CA LEU A 94 6.15 -21.78 -19.31
C LEU A 94 5.62 -23.11 -18.75
N ARG A 95 6.17 -24.21 -19.24
CA ARG A 95 5.94 -25.54 -18.69
C ARG A 95 6.87 -25.77 -17.50
N VAL A 96 6.46 -25.28 -16.31
CA VAL A 96 7.24 -25.43 -15.08
C VAL A 96 6.79 -26.72 -14.39
N PRO A 97 7.71 -27.70 -14.15
CA PRO A 97 7.36 -28.90 -13.39
C PRO A 97 6.95 -28.48 -11.96
N GLY A 98 5.92 -29.13 -11.42
CA GLY A 98 5.40 -28.79 -10.09
C GLY A 98 4.65 -27.45 -9.98
N LYS A 99 4.31 -26.79 -11.08
CA LYS A 99 3.59 -25.49 -11.11
C LYS A 99 2.39 -25.44 -10.16
N ARG A 100 1.59 -26.53 -10.09
CA ARG A 100 0.43 -26.58 -9.19
C ARG A 100 0.84 -26.54 -7.72
N VAL A 101 1.94 -27.20 -7.35
CA VAL A 101 2.47 -27.19 -5.99
C VAL A 101 2.97 -25.80 -5.62
N PHE A 102 3.73 -25.17 -6.52
CA PHE A 102 4.20 -23.79 -6.30
C PHE A 102 3.03 -22.80 -6.16
N ALA A 103 2.00 -22.91 -7.00
CA ALA A 103 0.81 -22.08 -6.90
C ALA A 103 0.07 -22.30 -5.56
N ALA A 104 -0.05 -23.55 -5.12
CA ALA A 104 -0.65 -23.89 -3.83
C ALA A 104 0.16 -23.35 -2.65
N LEU A 105 1.50 -23.44 -2.70
CA LEU A 105 2.38 -22.88 -1.67
C LEU A 105 2.29 -21.33 -1.62
N MET A 106 2.22 -20.67 -2.77
CA MET A 106 1.99 -19.23 -2.83
C MET A 106 0.63 -18.84 -2.25
N ALA A 107 -0.43 -19.58 -2.60
CA ALA A 107 -1.76 -19.35 -2.05
C ALA A 107 -1.80 -19.58 -0.53
N LEU A 108 -1.12 -20.63 -0.05
CA LEU A 108 -0.98 -20.89 1.39
C LEU A 108 -0.26 -19.74 2.10
N GLY A 109 0.84 -19.22 1.50
CA GLY A 109 1.56 -18.08 2.02
C GLY A 109 0.72 -16.80 2.15
N MET A 110 -0.31 -16.64 1.30
CA MET A 110 -1.25 -15.51 1.39
C MET A 110 -2.31 -15.67 2.50
N VAL A 111 -2.60 -16.90 2.92
CA VAL A 111 -3.56 -17.19 4.00
C VAL A 111 -2.92 -17.01 5.37
N LEU A 112 -1.62 -17.23 5.47
CA LEU A 112 -0.90 -17.08 6.73
C LEU A 112 -0.74 -15.59 7.07
N PRO A 113 -1.07 -15.18 8.31
CA PRO A 113 -0.89 -13.79 8.71
C PRO A 113 0.60 -13.43 8.71
N GLY A 114 0.95 -12.31 8.07
CA GLY A 114 2.34 -11.84 7.97
C GLY A 114 3.01 -11.63 9.32
N GLU A 115 2.21 -11.25 10.32
CA GLU A 115 2.62 -11.04 11.70
C GLU A 115 3.19 -12.30 12.37
N ALA A 116 2.72 -13.48 11.95
CA ALA A 116 3.23 -14.77 12.48
C ALA A 116 4.71 -15.00 12.11
N PHE A 117 5.19 -14.37 11.05
CA PHE A 117 6.57 -14.53 10.60
C PHE A 117 7.53 -13.50 11.21
N ILE A 118 7.06 -12.52 11.96
CA ILE A 118 7.87 -11.37 12.36
C ILE A 118 9.05 -11.77 13.27
N ILE A 119 8.84 -12.70 14.18
CA ILE A 119 9.90 -13.17 15.09
C ILE A 119 10.96 -14.01 14.34
N PRO A 120 10.59 -15.04 13.57
CA PRO A 120 11.55 -15.75 12.72
C PRO A 120 12.28 -14.82 11.76
N LEU A 121 11.58 -13.86 11.16
CA LEU A 121 12.14 -12.89 10.24
C LEU A 121 13.19 -12.00 10.91
N TYR A 122 12.91 -11.52 12.14
CA TYR A 122 13.87 -10.76 12.93
C TYR A 122 15.16 -11.56 13.15
N HIS A 123 15.05 -12.81 13.60
CA HIS A 123 16.22 -13.66 13.84
C HIS A 123 17.01 -13.92 12.56
N GLN A 124 16.32 -14.19 11.45
CA GLN A 124 16.96 -14.40 10.15
C GLN A 124 17.76 -13.17 9.69
N LEU A 125 17.12 -11.98 9.71
CA LEU A 125 17.75 -10.75 9.28
C LEU A 125 18.85 -10.29 10.25
N HIS A 126 18.70 -10.56 11.54
CA HIS A 126 19.73 -10.30 12.54
C HIS A 126 20.96 -11.18 12.30
N TRP A 127 20.76 -12.46 12.05
CA TRP A 127 21.85 -13.39 11.70
C TRP A 127 22.57 -12.99 10.40
N MET A 128 21.84 -12.46 9.43
CA MET A 128 22.40 -11.92 8.18
C MET A 128 23.09 -10.56 8.33
N GLY A 129 23.03 -9.92 9.52
CA GLY A 129 23.55 -8.57 9.75
C GLY A 129 22.78 -7.46 9.05
N LEU A 130 21.53 -7.71 8.65
CA LEU A 130 20.72 -6.77 7.88
C LEU A 130 19.78 -5.89 8.75
N THR A 131 19.60 -6.19 10.04
CA THR A 131 18.82 -5.33 10.95
C THR A 131 19.38 -3.91 10.97
N ASN A 132 18.52 -2.91 11.18
CA ASN A 132 18.90 -1.49 11.11
C ASN A 132 19.46 -1.05 9.76
N THR A 133 18.93 -1.58 8.65
CA THR A 133 19.22 -1.16 7.28
C THR A 133 17.93 -1.01 6.47
N TYR A 134 17.97 -0.29 5.35
CA TYR A 134 16.83 -0.22 4.40
C TYR A 134 16.51 -1.61 3.81
N LEU A 135 17.49 -2.51 3.68
CA LEU A 135 17.24 -3.85 3.18
C LEU A 135 16.36 -4.67 4.11
N ALA A 136 16.45 -4.45 5.44
CA ALA A 136 15.55 -5.07 6.41
C ALA A 136 14.09 -4.63 6.21
N LEU A 137 13.86 -3.45 5.67
CA LEU A 137 12.52 -2.94 5.37
C LEU A 137 12.03 -3.37 3.99
N ILE A 138 12.91 -3.47 3.02
CA ILE A 138 12.55 -3.72 1.61
C ILE A 138 12.37 -5.22 1.34
N LEU A 139 13.36 -6.05 1.69
CA LEU A 139 13.36 -7.48 1.32
C LEU A 139 12.16 -8.27 1.84
N PRO A 140 11.77 -8.14 3.14
CA PRO A 140 10.60 -8.84 3.64
C PRO A 140 9.30 -8.42 2.95
N GLN A 141 9.11 -7.14 2.72
CA GLN A 141 7.90 -6.63 2.08
C GLN A 141 7.80 -7.07 0.61
N VAL A 142 8.91 -7.10 -0.12
CA VAL A 142 8.98 -7.71 -1.45
C VAL A 142 8.61 -9.19 -1.39
N ALA A 143 9.24 -9.96 -0.48
CA ALA A 143 9.00 -11.39 -0.35
C ALA A 143 7.52 -11.71 -0.02
N LEU A 144 6.93 -10.99 0.93
CA LEU A 144 5.54 -11.18 1.34
C LEU A 144 4.54 -10.78 0.24
N SER A 145 4.88 -9.82 -0.61
CA SER A 145 4.00 -9.38 -1.70
C SER A 145 4.10 -10.25 -2.96
N LEU A 146 5.20 -10.99 -3.15
CA LEU A 146 5.45 -11.79 -4.36
C LEU A 146 4.37 -12.83 -4.68
N PRO A 147 3.82 -13.61 -3.73
CA PRO A 147 2.77 -14.56 -4.01
C PRO A 147 1.55 -13.91 -4.67
N PHE A 148 1.03 -12.85 -4.07
CA PHE A 148 -0.10 -12.09 -4.59
C PHE A 148 0.19 -11.48 -5.96
N THR A 149 1.32 -10.80 -6.09
CA THR A 149 1.72 -10.12 -7.33
C THR A 149 1.91 -11.11 -8.47
N THR A 150 2.57 -12.25 -8.21
CA THR A 150 2.79 -13.31 -9.18
C THR A 150 1.48 -13.90 -9.69
N LEU A 151 0.58 -14.30 -8.80
CA LEU A 151 -0.69 -14.91 -9.17
C LEU A 151 -1.60 -13.95 -9.91
N MET A 152 -1.64 -12.69 -9.49
CA MET A 152 -2.46 -11.67 -10.14
C MET A 152 -1.95 -11.35 -11.56
N ILE A 153 -0.64 -11.20 -11.74
CA ILE A 153 -0.03 -10.98 -13.05
C ILE A 153 -0.18 -12.22 -13.94
N ALA A 154 0.01 -13.43 -13.40
CA ALA A 154 -0.18 -14.66 -14.17
C ALA A 154 -1.63 -14.77 -14.68
N THR A 155 -2.61 -14.43 -13.85
CA THR A 155 -4.03 -14.42 -14.24
C THR A 155 -4.30 -13.37 -15.32
N ALA A 156 -3.74 -12.17 -15.18
CA ALA A 156 -3.89 -11.12 -16.18
C ALA A 156 -3.25 -11.51 -17.53
N PHE A 157 -2.09 -12.14 -17.51
CA PHE A 157 -1.46 -12.66 -18.73
C PHE A 157 -2.28 -13.74 -19.42
N GLN A 158 -2.97 -14.60 -18.67
CA GLN A 158 -3.85 -15.65 -19.22
C GLN A 158 -5.11 -15.08 -19.88
N GLN A 159 -5.50 -13.85 -19.59
CA GLN A 159 -6.63 -13.17 -20.24
C GLN A 159 -6.26 -12.58 -21.60
N VAL A 160 -4.98 -12.43 -21.90
CA VAL A 160 -4.54 -11.99 -23.23
C VAL A 160 -4.85 -13.08 -24.25
N PRO A 161 -5.53 -12.78 -25.37
CA PRO A 161 -5.86 -13.75 -26.40
C PRO A 161 -4.63 -14.51 -26.88
N LYS A 162 -4.73 -15.84 -26.94
CA LYS A 162 -3.62 -16.72 -27.33
C LYS A 162 -3.20 -16.48 -28.78
N GLU A 163 -4.15 -16.13 -29.61
CA GLU A 163 -3.98 -15.83 -31.03
C GLU A 163 -2.97 -14.70 -31.24
N LEU A 164 -2.97 -13.68 -30.36
CA LEU A 164 -1.99 -12.59 -30.41
C LEU A 164 -0.57 -13.09 -30.09
N VAL A 165 -0.45 -14.00 -29.14
CA VAL A 165 0.84 -14.57 -28.77
C VAL A 165 1.36 -15.50 -29.87
N GLU A 166 0.48 -16.32 -30.46
CA GLU A 166 0.80 -17.22 -31.55
C GLU A 166 1.20 -16.44 -32.82
N ALA A 167 0.47 -15.40 -33.18
CA ALA A 167 0.84 -14.51 -34.29
C ALA A 167 2.23 -13.88 -34.08
N ALA A 168 2.53 -13.38 -32.87
CA ALA A 168 3.85 -12.83 -32.58
C ALA A 168 4.98 -13.89 -32.67
N VAL A 169 4.68 -15.16 -32.34
CA VAL A 169 5.63 -16.27 -32.52
C VAL A 169 5.85 -16.57 -34.00
N MET A 170 4.79 -16.55 -34.82
CA MET A 170 4.87 -16.72 -36.29
C MET A 170 5.69 -15.61 -36.97
N ASP A 171 5.61 -14.37 -36.43
CA ASP A 171 6.44 -13.24 -36.82
C ASP A 171 7.90 -13.32 -36.32
N GLY A 172 8.29 -14.44 -35.71
CA GLY A 172 9.65 -14.68 -35.23
C GLY A 172 10.02 -13.91 -33.94
N ALA A 173 9.04 -13.41 -33.18
CA ALA A 173 9.31 -12.73 -31.94
C ALA A 173 9.81 -13.70 -30.87
N LYS A 174 10.95 -13.39 -30.24
CA LYS A 174 11.49 -14.12 -29.11
C LYS A 174 10.64 -13.86 -27.85
N ARG A 175 10.60 -14.82 -26.91
CA ARG A 175 9.81 -14.77 -25.65
C ARG A 175 9.96 -13.45 -24.89
N TRP A 176 11.18 -12.92 -24.81
CA TRP A 176 11.47 -11.65 -24.15
C TRP A 176 10.81 -10.44 -24.85
N ARG A 177 10.77 -10.46 -26.19
CA ARG A 177 10.07 -9.43 -26.98
C ARG A 177 8.56 -9.52 -26.79
N ILE A 178 8.01 -10.74 -26.77
CA ILE A 178 6.58 -10.99 -26.49
C ILE A 178 6.23 -10.46 -25.11
N LEU A 179 7.03 -10.79 -24.09
CA LEU A 179 6.79 -10.30 -22.72
C LEU A 179 6.70 -8.78 -22.66
N TRP A 180 7.74 -8.07 -23.12
CA TRP A 180 7.84 -6.63 -22.88
C TRP A 180 7.09 -5.77 -23.91
N ARG A 181 6.87 -6.24 -25.14
CA ARG A 181 6.20 -5.46 -26.19
C ARG A 181 4.75 -5.84 -26.42
N LEU A 182 4.32 -6.99 -25.99
CA LEU A 182 2.93 -7.45 -26.15
C LEU A 182 2.23 -7.63 -24.81
N LEU A 183 2.75 -8.48 -23.94
CA LEU A 183 2.05 -8.90 -22.72
C LEU A 183 2.02 -7.81 -21.65
N VAL A 184 3.17 -7.19 -21.34
CA VAL A 184 3.24 -6.13 -20.32
C VAL A 184 2.37 -4.92 -20.69
N PRO A 185 2.41 -4.38 -21.93
CA PRO A 185 1.49 -3.32 -22.34
C PRO A 185 0.01 -3.71 -22.25
N ALA A 186 -0.33 -4.96 -22.59
CA ALA A 186 -1.71 -5.44 -22.54
C ALA A 186 -2.30 -5.46 -21.12
N ILE A 187 -1.47 -5.65 -20.09
CA ILE A 187 -1.92 -5.73 -18.68
C ILE A 187 -1.61 -4.46 -17.86
N VAL A 188 -1.30 -3.34 -18.50
CA VAL A 188 -1.01 -2.06 -17.80
C VAL A 188 -2.10 -1.67 -16.79
N PRO A 189 -3.41 -1.84 -17.04
CA PRO A 189 -4.43 -1.58 -16.03
C PRO A 189 -4.22 -2.41 -14.76
N THR A 190 -3.96 -3.71 -14.89
CA THR A 190 -3.69 -4.62 -13.76
C THR A 190 -2.41 -4.21 -13.03
N LEU A 191 -1.33 -3.86 -13.75
CA LEU A 191 -0.08 -3.40 -13.15
C LEU A 191 -0.28 -2.10 -12.36
N THR A 192 -1.11 -1.18 -12.87
CA THR A 192 -1.43 0.06 -12.16
C THR A 192 -2.20 -0.21 -10.87
N THR A 193 -3.17 -1.12 -10.91
CA THR A 193 -3.92 -1.55 -9.71
C THR A 193 -3.00 -2.20 -8.68
N LEU A 194 -2.11 -3.09 -9.12
CA LEU A 194 -1.09 -3.71 -8.25
C LEU A 194 -0.15 -2.67 -7.64
N ALA A 195 0.34 -1.72 -8.44
CA ALA A 195 1.21 -0.66 -7.94
C ALA A 195 0.53 0.17 -6.84
N LEU A 196 -0.75 0.48 -6.99
CA LEU A 196 -1.54 1.18 -5.97
C LEU A 196 -1.71 0.36 -4.70
N LEU A 197 -2.09 -0.92 -4.81
CA LEU A 197 -2.27 -1.79 -3.65
C LEU A 197 -0.95 -1.96 -2.89
N LEU A 198 0.14 -2.25 -3.59
CA LEU A 198 1.47 -2.39 -3.00
C LEU A 198 1.94 -1.08 -2.36
N PHE A 199 1.68 0.07 -3.00
CA PHE A 199 1.96 1.38 -2.43
C PHE A 199 1.21 1.57 -1.10
N ILE A 200 -0.11 1.31 -1.07
CA ILE A 200 -0.94 1.47 0.12
C ILE A 200 -0.44 0.55 1.24
N TRP A 201 -0.17 -0.71 0.95
CA TRP A 201 0.30 -1.66 1.96
C TRP A 201 1.67 -1.27 2.51
N THR A 202 2.64 -1.00 1.65
CA THR A 202 4.00 -0.63 2.06
C THR A 202 4.04 0.72 2.78
N TRP A 203 3.24 1.69 2.33
CA TRP A 203 3.18 3.01 2.97
C TRP A 203 2.63 2.94 4.39
N ASN A 204 1.65 2.08 4.64
CA ASN A 204 1.04 1.89 5.96
C ASN A 204 1.76 0.84 6.81
N GLU A 205 2.83 0.21 6.29
CA GLU A 205 3.55 -0.81 7.04
C GLU A 205 4.19 -0.22 8.31
N PHE A 206 3.79 -0.79 9.43
CA PHE A 206 4.18 -0.31 10.74
C PHE A 206 5.00 -1.34 11.52
N LEU A 207 4.63 -2.63 11.44
CA LEU A 207 5.17 -3.65 12.31
C LEU A 207 6.59 -4.07 11.93
N ILE A 208 6.85 -4.21 10.63
CA ILE A 208 8.18 -4.55 10.10
C ILE A 208 9.21 -3.48 10.50
N PRO A 209 8.99 -2.18 10.23
CA PRO A 209 9.90 -1.14 10.68
C PRO A 209 10.03 -1.05 12.21
N LEU A 210 8.94 -1.25 12.95
CA LEU A 210 8.96 -1.20 14.41
C LEU A 210 9.92 -2.22 15.03
N ILE A 211 9.99 -3.42 14.46
CA ILE A 211 10.75 -4.54 15.02
C ILE A 211 12.16 -4.62 14.45
N LEU A 212 12.32 -4.33 13.15
CA LEU A 212 13.60 -4.51 12.46
C LEU A 212 14.52 -3.29 12.51
N VAL A 213 13.99 -2.11 12.87
CA VAL A 213 14.74 -0.86 12.88
C VAL A 213 14.61 -0.14 14.23
N ASN A 214 15.74 -0.04 14.93
CA ASN A 214 15.84 0.68 16.21
C ASN A 214 16.46 2.08 16.05
N LYS A 215 17.12 2.35 14.90
CA LYS A 215 17.74 3.66 14.62
C LYS A 215 16.68 4.65 14.13
N ASP A 216 16.62 5.81 14.78
CA ASP A 216 15.65 6.86 14.44
C ASP A 216 15.78 7.33 12.98
N GLU A 217 17.01 7.40 12.46
CA GLU A 217 17.28 7.87 11.10
C GLU A 217 16.70 6.97 10.00
N LEU A 218 16.31 5.74 10.35
CA LEU A 218 15.78 4.74 9.39
C LEU A 218 14.28 4.47 9.56
N ARG A 219 13.65 5.08 10.55
CA ARG A 219 12.21 4.88 10.81
C ARG A 219 11.37 5.43 9.67
N THR A 220 10.24 4.78 9.43
CA THR A 220 9.24 5.18 8.43
C THR A 220 8.16 6.07 9.06
N LEU A 221 7.40 6.74 8.23
CA LEU A 221 6.42 7.74 8.65
C LEU A 221 5.34 7.22 9.62
N PRO A 222 4.78 5.99 9.47
CA PRO A 222 3.82 5.46 10.45
C PRO A 222 4.37 5.34 11.86
N ILE A 223 5.67 5.04 12.02
CA ILE A 223 6.30 4.98 13.36
C ILE A 223 6.40 6.37 13.98
N GLY A 224 6.54 7.41 13.18
CA GLY A 224 6.58 8.80 13.66
C GLY A 224 5.38 9.18 14.51
N MET A 225 4.22 8.54 14.29
CA MET A 225 3.02 8.76 15.12
C MET A 225 3.20 8.37 16.59
N MET A 226 4.12 7.45 16.91
CA MET A 226 4.38 7.05 18.30
C MET A 226 5.05 8.17 19.13
N PHE A 227 5.74 9.11 18.50
CA PHE A 227 6.40 10.22 19.22
C PHE A 227 5.42 11.15 19.93
N PHE A 228 4.19 11.25 19.41
CA PHE A 228 3.17 12.11 20.01
C PHE A 228 2.42 11.44 21.17
N GLN A 229 2.72 10.16 21.44
CA GLN A 229 2.18 9.39 22.58
C GLN A 229 3.20 9.34 23.72
N ASN A 230 3.45 10.48 24.39
CA ASN A 230 4.28 10.50 25.58
C ASN A 230 3.54 9.84 26.75
N LYS A 231 4.29 9.21 27.67
CA LYS A 231 3.74 8.45 28.80
C LYS A 231 2.78 9.22 29.71
N ASN A 232 2.84 10.55 29.71
CA ASN A 232 2.09 11.40 30.64
C ASN A 232 1.10 12.38 29.96
N THR A 233 1.28 12.71 28.68
CA THR A 233 0.39 13.64 27.96
C THR A 233 0.38 13.32 26.47
N VAL A 234 -0.80 13.14 25.89
CA VAL A 234 -0.99 13.03 24.44
C VAL A 234 -1.43 14.39 23.93
N ASN A 235 -0.63 15.00 23.07
CA ASN A 235 -1.06 16.19 22.35
C ASN A 235 -1.89 15.77 21.13
N ILE A 236 -3.21 15.65 21.34
CA ILE A 236 -4.14 15.15 20.32
C ILE A 236 -4.15 16.00 19.05
N PRO A 237 -4.17 17.35 19.08
CA PRO A 237 -4.09 18.15 17.87
C PRO A 237 -2.84 17.90 17.03
N VAL A 238 -1.67 17.80 17.65
CA VAL A 238 -0.41 17.50 16.95
C VAL A 238 -0.41 16.07 16.40
N LEU A 239 -0.95 15.10 17.16
CA LEU A 239 -1.14 13.72 16.71
C LEU A 239 -2.05 13.67 15.46
N MET A 240 -3.16 14.43 15.47
CA MET A 240 -4.08 14.51 14.31
C MET A 240 -3.42 15.20 13.12
N ALA A 241 -2.62 16.23 13.33
CA ALA A 241 -1.84 16.87 12.27
C ALA A 241 -0.83 15.88 11.66
N GLY A 242 -0.13 15.10 12.50
CA GLY A 242 0.74 14.02 12.05
C GLY A 242 -0.02 12.97 11.23
N ALA A 243 -1.19 12.54 11.69
CA ALA A 243 -2.05 11.60 10.96
C ALA A 243 -2.45 12.15 9.58
N MET A 244 -2.79 13.44 9.47
CA MET A 244 -3.10 14.06 8.18
C MET A 244 -1.88 14.08 7.25
N ILE A 245 -0.67 14.33 7.76
CA ILE A 245 0.57 14.24 6.97
C ILE A 245 0.77 12.82 6.42
N VAL A 246 0.51 11.78 7.24
CA VAL A 246 0.64 10.37 6.82
C VAL A 246 -0.40 10.00 5.75
N ILE A 247 -1.63 10.49 5.87
CA ILE A 247 -2.74 10.18 4.96
C ILE A 247 -2.61 10.93 3.62
N LEU A 248 -2.03 12.12 3.62
CA LEU A 248 -2.00 12.99 2.44
C LEU A 248 -1.40 12.33 1.19
N PRO A 249 -0.25 11.63 1.23
CA PRO A 249 0.28 10.93 0.06
C PRO A 249 -0.62 9.81 -0.45
N LEU A 250 -1.29 9.08 0.46
CA LEU A 250 -2.24 8.02 0.10
C LEU A 250 -3.42 8.60 -0.69
N VAL A 251 -3.99 9.69 -0.18
CA VAL A 251 -5.10 10.39 -0.84
C VAL A 251 -4.65 10.95 -2.18
N ALA A 252 -3.47 11.58 -2.25
CA ALA A 252 -2.93 12.12 -3.48
C ALA A 252 -2.73 11.03 -4.56
N VAL A 253 -2.08 9.93 -4.21
CA VAL A 253 -1.87 8.80 -5.13
C VAL A 253 -3.22 8.20 -5.55
N PHE A 254 -4.15 8.00 -4.61
CA PHE A 254 -5.49 7.49 -4.94
C PHE A 254 -6.24 8.40 -5.91
N LEU A 255 -6.27 9.72 -5.67
CA LEU A 255 -6.96 10.68 -6.54
C LEU A 255 -6.38 10.71 -7.96
N VAL A 256 -5.07 10.57 -8.12
CA VAL A 256 -4.41 10.51 -9.43
C VAL A 256 -4.79 9.23 -10.18
N PHE A 257 -4.85 8.09 -9.49
CA PHE A 257 -5.00 6.79 -10.12
C PHE A 257 -6.42 6.18 -10.01
N GLN A 258 -7.37 6.81 -9.29
CA GLN A 258 -8.70 6.27 -9.00
C GLN A 258 -9.45 5.73 -10.24
N ARG A 259 -9.36 6.42 -11.39
CA ARG A 259 -10.02 5.98 -12.63
C ARG A 259 -9.49 4.63 -13.14
N LYS A 260 -8.17 4.45 -13.09
CA LYS A 260 -7.51 3.21 -13.52
C LYS A 260 -7.74 2.08 -12.50
N PHE A 261 -7.83 2.43 -11.21
CA PHE A 261 -8.14 1.48 -10.14
C PHE A 261 -9.56 0.92 -10.29
N ILE A 262 -10.56 1.79 -10.50
CA ILE A 262 -11.96 1.37 -10.66
C ILE A 262 -12.12 0.45 -11.88
N SER A 263 -11.49 0.76 -13.04
CA SER A 263 -11.55 -0.10 -14.22
C SER A 263 -10.89 -1.46 -13.95
N GLY A 264 -9.71 -1.50 -13.33
CA GLY A 264 -9.02 -2.74 -13.05
C GLY A 264 -9.74 -3.67 -12.05
N VAL A 265 -10.45 -3.10 -11.07
CA VAL A 265 -11.27 -3.88 -10.12
C VAL A 265 -12.55 -4.39 -10.76
N THR A 266 -13.21 -3.58 -11.60
CA THR A 266 -14.47 -3.98 -12.26
C THR A 266 -14.25 -5.03 -13.34
N GLU A 267 -13.16 -4.97 -14.10
CA GLU A 267 -12.79 -6.02 -15.07
C GLU A 267 -12.51 -7.38 -14.39
N GLY A 268 -12.03 -7.38 -13.15
CA GLY A 268 -11.85 -8.60 -12.35
C GLY A 268 -13.13 -9.14 -11.71
N ALA A 269 -14.17 -8.32 -11.55
CA ALA A 269 -15.41 -8.66 -10.86
C ALA A 269 -16.56 -9.07 -11.81
N VAL A 270 -16.47 -8.75 -13.11
CA VAL A 270 -17.46 -9.11 -14.13
C VAL A 270 -17.00 -10.38 -14.83
N LYS A 271 -17.20 -11.52 -14.17
CA LYS A 271 -17.24 -12.87 -14.76
C LYS A 271 -18.34 -13.67 -14.12
#